data_30c175ec2da354a4a78b1d06cddfd466
#
_entry.id   30c175ec2da354a4a78b1d06cddfd466
#
_cell.length_a   1.000
_cell.length_b   1.000
_cell.length_c   1.000
_cell.angle_alpha   90.00
_cell.angle_beta   90.00
_cell.angle_gamma   90.00
#
_symmetry.space_group_name_H-M   'P 1'
#
loop_
_entity.id
_entity.type
_entity.pdbx_description
1 polymer ?
#
loop_
_entity_poly.entity_id
_entity_poly.type
_entity_poly.pdbx_seq_one_letter_code
_entity_poly.pdbx_strand_id
1 'polypeptide(L)'
;MTSLQGLNLAKNQLSGSIPESFSSFKKLAFQAQENRLSGPIPKSLGQAGFSWLNISSNHLGGDASFLFGKDKQAILIELQNNAFSFDLSKVEFPSGLRALDLSHNMIYGSLPNQLAKLPLQVFDVSYNQLCGPIPAGNWVNQFGANAFGHNKCLCGSPLAPCK
;
A
#
# COMPACT_ATOMS: atom_id res chain seq x y z
N MET A 1 12.80 -12.73 -19.54
CA MET A 1 13.40 -12.42 -18.21
C MET A 1 12.54 -12.97 -17.06
N THR A 2 12.15 -14.23 -17.12
CA THR A 2 11.25 -14.83 -16.10
C THR A 2 11.96 -15.32 -14.84
N SER A 3 13.28 -15.24 -14.78
CA SER A 3 14.11 -15.69 -13.65
C SER A 3 14.56 -14.57 -12.70
N LEU A 4 14.26 -13.31 -13.01
CA LEU A 4 14.64 -12.19 -12.15
C LEU A 4 13.81 -12.23 -10.86
N GLN A 5 14.47 -12.32 -9.72
CA GLN A 5 13.83 -12.37 -8.41
C GLN A 5 13.90 -11.04 -7.64
N GLY A 6 14.80 -10.17 -8.01
CA GLY A 6 14.94 -8.85 -7.39
C GLY A 6 15.36 -7.79 -8.40
N LEU A 7 14.75 -6.62 -8.29
CA LEU A 7 15.11 -5.44 -9.06
C LEU A 7 15.10 -4.24 -8.12
N ASN A 8 16.29 -3.69 -7.90
CA ASN A 8 16.44 -2.48 -7.09
C ASN A 8 16.88 -1.31 -7.96
N LEU A 9 16.00 -0.34 -8.08
CA LEU A 9 16.17 0.92 -8.81
C LEU A 9 16.04 2.13 -7.87
N ALA A 10 16.02 1.90 -6.55
CA ALA A 10 15.82 2.93 -5.55
C ALA A 10 16.86 4.04 -5.60
N LYS A 11 16.47 5.23 -5.11
CA LYS A 11 17.37 6.38 -4.94
C LYS A 11 18.09 6.79 -6.22
N ASN A 12 17.31 6.99 -7.29
CA ASN A 12 17.77 7.45 -8.58
C ASN A 12 16.97 8.68 -9.07
N GLN A 13 17.11 9.01 -10.34
CA GLN A 13 16.36 10.09 -10.97
C GLN A 13 15.45 9.57 -12.11
N LEU A 14 14.99 8.34 -11.99
CA LEU A 14 14.13 7.72 -13.00
C LEU A 14 12.80 8.47 -13.07
N SER A 15 12.35 8.78 -14.28
CA SER A 15 11.13 9.51 -14.57
C SER A 15 10.25 8.76 -15.58
N GLY A 16 9.03 9.23 -15.77
CA GLY A 16 8.05 8.57 -16.64
C GLY A 16 7.28 7.47 -15.93
N SER A 17 6.56 6.66 -16.69
CA SER A 17 5.67 5.63 -16.17
C SER A 17 6.36 4.29 -15.95
N ILE A 18 5.81 3.46 -15.05
CA ILE A 18 6.22 2.07 -14.90
C ILE A 18 5.78 1.28 -16.15
N PRO A 19 6.68 0.53 -16.80
CA PRO A 19 6.35 -0.20 -18.02
C PRO A 19 5.38 -1.38 -17.81
N GLU A 20 4.47 -1.61 -18.77
CA GLU A 20 3.55 -2.76 -18.81
C GLU A 20 4.26 -4.12 -18.73
N SER A 21 5.48 -4.20 -19.27
CA SER A 21 6.27 -5.44 -19.31
C SER A 21 6.61 -6.02 -17.93
N PHE A 22 6.45 -5.25 -16.85
CA PHE A 22 6.65 -5.73 -15.48
C PHE A 22 5.64 -6.80 -15.05
N SER A 23 4.51 -6.93 -15.75
CA SER A 23 3.51 -7.98 -15.51
C SER A 23 4.03 -9.41 -15.68
N SER A 24 5.12 -9.59 -16.41
CA SER A 24 5.73 -10.91 -16.68
C SER A 24 6.47 -11.52 -15.49
N PHE A 25 6.74 -10.76 -14.42
CA PHE A 25 7.45 -11.26 -13.25
C PHE A 25 6.52 -12.06 -12.34
N LYS A 26 6.96 -13.25 -11.93
CA LYS A 26 6.14 -14.16 -11.09
C LYS A 26 6.49 -14.13 -9.60
N LYS A 27 7.68 -13.66 -9.24
CA LYS A 27 8.12 -13.59 -7.86
C LYS A 27 9.23 -12.54 -7.76
N LEU A 28 8.83 -11.29 -7.54
CA LEU A 28 9.74 -10.16 -7.65
C LEU A 28 9.78 -9.35 -6.35
N ALA A 29 10.98 -9.09 -5.85
CA ALA A 29 11.23 -7.98 -4.94
C ALA A 29 11.52 -6.74 -5.81
N PHE A 30 10.55 -5.83 -5.93
CA PHE A 30 10.68 -4.63 -6.73
C PHE A 30 10.80 -3.41 -5.85
N GLN A 31 11.91 -2.70 -5.98
CA GLN A 31 12.24 -1.50 -5.22
C GLN A 31 12.58 -0.37 -6.21
N ALA A 32 11.76 0.67 -6.22
CA ALA A 32 11.96 1.86 -7.04
C ALA A 32 11.62 3.15 -6.27
N GLN A 33 11.70 3.08 -4.93
CA GLN A 33 11.46 4.22 -4.06
C GLN A 33 12.47 5.34 -4.30
N GLU A 34 12.04 6.57 -3.95
CA GLU A 34 12.87 7.77 -4.05
C GLU A 34 13.39 7.99 -5.50
N ASN A 35 12.42 8.14 -6.41
CA ASN A 35 12.63 8.48 -7.82
C ASN A 35 11.68 9.61 -8.26
N ARG A 36 11.54 9.83 -9.56
CA ARG A 36 10.61 10.79 -10.17
C ARG A 36 9.58 10.09 -11.07
N LEU A 37 9.25 8.84 -10.77
CA LEU A 37 8.26 8.08 -11.52
C LEU A 37 6.89 8.75 -11.40
N SER A 38 6.11 8.78 -12.48
CA SER A 38 4.84 9.51 -12.54
C SER A 38 3.78 8.75 -13.34
N GLY A 39 2.54 9.23 -13.25
CA GLY A 39 1.40 8.63 -13.93
C GLY A 39 0.82 7.42 -13.19
N PRO A 40 -0.17 6.76 -13.79
CA PRO A 40 -0.80 5.58 -13.20
C PRO A 40 0.13 4.37 -13.28
N ILE A 41 -0.05 3.44 -12.32
CA ILE A 41 0.57 2.12 -12.42
C ILE A 41 -0.21 1.32 -13.48
N PRO A 42 0.47 0.58 -14.36
CA PRO A 42 -0.23 -0.26 -15.33
C PRO A 42 -1.00 -1.38 -14.62
N LYS A 43 -2.26 -1.60 -15.01
CA LYS A 43 -3.12 -2.63 -14.40
C LYS A 43 -2.53 -4.04 -14.51
N SER A 44 -1.77 -4.30 -15.56
CA SER A 44 -1.02 -5.54 -15.76
C SER A 44 -0.03 -5.83 -14.62
N LEU A 45 0.46 -4.80 -13.92
CA LEU A 45 1.32 -4.97 -12.75
C LEU A 45 0.63 -5.75 -11.62
N GLY A 46 -0.70 -5.67 -11.53
CA GLY A 46 -1.48 -6.49 -10.63
C GLY A 46 -1.39 -8.00 -10.90
N GLN A 47 -0.94 -8.41 -12.08
CA GLN A 47 -0.72 -9.82 -12.43
C GLN A 47 0.69 -10.30 -12.02
N ALA A 48 1.60 -9.37 -11.75
CA ALA A 48 2.92 -9.71 -11.27
C ALA A 48 2.85 -10.26 -9.84
N GLY A 49 3.64 -11.31 -9.58
CA GLY A 49 3.77 -11.86 -8.23
C GLY A 49 4.83 -11.10 -7.45
N PHE A 50 4.45 -10.09 -6.69
CA PHE A 50 5.38 -9.42 -5.79
C PHE A 50 5.45 -10.15 -4.45
N SER A 51 6.68 -10.37 -3.95
CA SER A 51 6.92 -10.66 -2.54
C SER A 51 7.18 -9.37 -1.75
N TRP A 52 7.84 -8.42 -2.38
CA TRP A 52 8.14 -7.10 -1.85
C TRP A 52 7.94 -6.06 -2.95
N LEU A 53 7.10 -5.07 -2.69
CA LEU A 53 6.87 -3.93 -3.56
C LEU A 53 7.12 -2.64 -2.78
N ASN A 54 8.13 -1.88 -3.20
CA ASN A 54 8.37 -0.53 -2.69
C ASN A 54 8.53 0.45 -3.86
N ILE A 55 7.52 1.28 -4.04
CA ILE A 55 7.49 2.37 -5.03
C ILE A 55 7.20 3.72 -4.37
N SER A 56 7.48 3.82 -3.08
CA SER A 56 7.26 5.01 -2.27
C SER A 56 8.07 6.22 -2.74
N SER A 57 7.68 7.40 -2.31
CA SER A 57 8.39 8.64 -2.61
C SER A 57 8.65 8.83 -4.10
N ASN A 58 7.55 8.88 -4.85
CA ASN A 58 7.50 9.14 -6.29
C ASN A 58 6.34 10.12 -6.59
N HIS A 59 5.96 10.27 -7.85
CA HIS A 59 4.81 11.06 -8.31
C HIS A 59 3.75 10.17 -8.97
N LEU A 60 3.65 8.91 -8.54
CA LEU A 60 2.70 7.93 -9.04
C LEU A 60 1.29 8.25 -8.53
N GLY A 61 0.26 7.90 -9.31
CA GLY A 61 -1.11 8.20 -8.91
C GLY A 61 -2.15 7.27 -9.52
N GLY A 62 -3.42 7.61 -9.31
CA GLY A 62 -4.55 6.81 -9.77
C GLY A 62 -4.83 5.60 -8.89
N ASP A 63 -5.53 4.63 -9.44
CA ASP A 63 -5.94 3.42 -8.73
C ASP A 63 -4.78 2.42 -8.62
N ALA A 64 -4.49 1.99 -7.40
CA ALA A 64 -3.52 0.94 -7.10
C ALA A 64 -4.17 -0.28 -6.42
N SER A 65 -5.50 -0.33 -6.32
CA SER A 65 -6.23 -1.39 -5.61
C SER A 65 -5.95 -2.79 -6.16
N PHE A 66 -5.67 -2.90 -7.46
CA PHE A 66 -5.35 -4.16 -8.14
C PHE A 66 -4.00 -4.78 -7.74
N LEU A 67 -3.16 -4.06 -7.01
CA LEU A 67 -1.92 -4.61 -6.43
C LEU A 67 -2.21 -5.54 -5.24
N PHE A 68 -3.38 -5.42 -4.65
CA PHE A 68 -3.83 -6.21 -3.51
C PHE A 68 -4.71 -7.38 -3.98
N GLY A 69 -5.01 -8.28 -3.06
CA GLY A 69 -5.87 -9.44 -3.28
C GLY A 69 -5.52 -10.59 -2.34
N LYS A 70 -6.52 -11.37 -1.92
CA LYS A 70 -6.33 -12.52 -1.01
C LYS A 70 -5.39 -13.59 -1.58
N ASP A 71 -5.35 -13.71 -2.90
CA ASP A 71 -4.54 -14.71 -3.62
C ASP A 71 -3.12 -14.20 -3.93
N LYS A 72 -2.79 -12.97 -3.54
CA LYS A 72 -1.46 -12.40 -3.71
C LYS A 72 -0.50 -12.94 -2.65
N GLN A 73 0.79 -12.90 -2.98
CA GLN A 73 1.87 -13.41 -2.11
C GLN A 73 2.73 -12.30 -1.50
N ALA A 74 2.28 -11.07 -1.59
CA ALA A 74 3.03 -9.93 -1.06
C ALA A 74 3.15 -10.01 0.46
N ILE A 75 4.38 -9.83 0.92
CA ILE A 75 4.73 -9.75 2.34
C ILE A 75 4.89 -8.29 2.76
N LEU A 76 5.35 -7.45 1.84
CA LEU A 76 5.62 -6.05 2.08
C LEU A 76 5.13 -5.20 0.90
N ILE A 77 4.30 -4.19 1.19
CA ILE A 77 3.80 -3.21 0.22
C ILE A 77 3.99 -1.80 0.81
N GLU A 78 4.82 -1.01 0.16
CA GLU A 78 5.13 0.37 0.53
C GLU A 78 4.83 1.29 -0.65
N LEU A 79 3.77 2.10 -0.51
CA LEU A 79 3.27 3.03 -1.52
C LEU A 79 3.29 4.49 -1.05
N GLN A 80 3.82 4.77 0.15
CA GLN A 80 3.75 6.07 0.80
C GLN A 80 4.38 7.20 -0.04
N ASN A 81 3.95 8.42 0.23
CA ASN A 81 4.42 9.63 -0.47
C ASN A 81 4.23 9.54 -1.99
N ASN A 82 2.98 9.41 -2.42
CA ASN A 82 2.54 9.38 -3.81
C ASN A 82 1.18 10.09 -3.95
N ALA A 83 0.51 9.95 -5.08
CA ALA A 83 -0.83 10.49 -5.34
C ALA A 83 -1.86 9.38 -5.63
N PHE A 84 -1.76 8.23 -4.97
CA PHE A 84 -2.70 7.12 -5.16
C PHE A 84 -4.07 7.45 -4.59
N SER A 85 -5.12 7.10 -5.34
CA SER A 85 -6.51 7.38 -4.98
C SER A 85 -7.38 6.18 -5.34
N PHE A 86 -7.85 5.45 -4.34
CA PHE A 86 -8.76 4.31 -4.48
C PHE A 86 -9.52 4.06 -3.17
N ASP A 87 -10.62 3.30 -3.27
CA ASP A 87 -11.47 2.93 -2.14
C ASP A 87 -10.87 1.74 -1.38
N LEU A 88 -10.26 2.01 -0.22
CA LEU A 88 -9.63 0.97 0.59
C LEU A 88 -10.63 -0.04 1.16
N SER A 89 -11.90 0.35 1.34
CA SER A 89 -12.94 -0.54 1.87
C SER A 89 -13.25 -1.74 0.96
N LYS A 90 -12.87 -1.65 -0.32
CA LYS A 90 -13.08 -2.69 -1.34
C LYS A 90 -11.86 -3.58 -1.56
N VAL A 91 -10.79 -3.34 -0.81
CA VAL A 91 -9.52 -4.06 -0.96
C VAL A 91 -9.50 -5.29 -0.08
N GLU A 92 -9.12 -6.42 -0.66
CA GLU A 92 -8.73 -7.63 0.07
C GLU A 92 -7.20 -7.71 0.12
N PHE A 93 -6.66 -8.12 1.26
CA PHE A 93 -5.21 -8.19 1.48
C PHE A 93 -4.71 -9.63 1.49
N PRO A 94 -3.44 -9.88 1.08
CA PRO A 94 -2.79 -11.17 1.26
C PRO A 94 -2.74 -11.54 2.74
N SER A 95 -3.05 -12.79 3.08
CA SER A 95 -3.03 -13.26 4.47
C SER A 95 -1.64 -13.24 5.12
N GLY A 96 -0.59 -13.27 4.31
CA GLY A 96 0.81 -13.19 4.75
C GLY A 96 1.41 -11.79 4.83
N LEU A 97 0.61 -10.73 4.61
CA LEU A 97 1.11 -9.35 4.60
C LEU A 97 1.62 -8.95 5.99
N ARG A 98 2.86 -8.46 6.07
CA ARG A 98 3.54 -8.05 7.31
C ARG A 98 3.86 -6.57 7.37
N ALA A 99 4.00 -5.93 6.22
CA ALA A 99 4.25 -4.49 6.15
C ALA A 99 3.34 -3.85 5.12
N LEU A 100 2.63 -2.80 5.55
CA LEU A 100 1.74 -1.99 4.73
C LEU A 100 1.92 -0.53 5.10
N ASP A 101 2.53 0.23 4.21
CA ASP A 101 2.60 1.69 4.33
C ASP A 101 1.92 2.34 3.13
N LEU A 102 0.80 2.99 3.39
CA LEU A 102 -0.02 3.73 2.44
C LEU A 102 -0.06 5.23 2.76
N SER A 103 0.74 5.69 3.71
CA SER A 103 0.68 7.07 4.22
C SER A 103 0.96 8.10 3.13
N HIS A 104 0.50 9.33 3.34
CA HIS A 104 0.71 10.44 2.41
C HIS A 104 0.26 10.12 0.98
N ASN A 105 -1.05 9.86 0.83
CA ASN A 105 -1.73 9.61 -0.44
C ASN A 105 -3.13 10.27 -0.44
N MET A 106 -3.97 9.92 -1.40
CA MET A 106 -5.37 10.37 -1.48
C MET A 106 -6.35 9.21 -1.36
N ILE A 107 -5.99 8.16 -0.60
CA ILE A 107 -6.77 6.95 -0.43
C ILE A 107 -7.99 7.24 0.45
N TYR A 108 -9.16 6.72 0.06
CA TYR A 108 -10.44 6.98 0.73
C TYR A 108 -11.17 5.69 1.10
N GLY A 109 -12.39 5.83 1.64
CA GLY A 109 -13.18 4.71 2.14
C GLY A 109 -12.89 4.41 3.62
N SER A 110 -13.15 3.20 4.06
CA SER A 110 -12.89 2.77 5.44
C SER A 110 -11.84 1.68 5.51
N LEU A 111 -11.29 1.47 6.71
CA LEU A 111 -10.36 0.38 6.97
C LEU A 111 -11.11 -0.96 6.98
N PRO A 112 -10.75 -1.94 6.13
CA PRO A 112 -11.38 -3.26 6.15
C PRO A 112 -11.12 -4.02 7.45
N ASN A 113 -12.13 -4.71 7.98
CA ASN A 113 -11.99 -5.54 9.18
C ASN A 113 -10.93 -6.64 9.06
N GLN A 114 -10.57 -7.02 7.85
CA GLN A 114 -9.51 -8.00 7.60
C GLN A 114 -8.17 -7.56 8.17
N LEU A 115 -7.86 -6.25 8.19
CA LEU A 115 -6.59 -5.72 8.70
C LEU A 115 -6.33 -6.16 10.14
N ALA A 116 -7.37 -6.27 10.96
CA ALA A 116 -7.26 -6.73 12.35
C ALA A 116 -6.80 -8.19 12.51
N LYS A 117 -6.80 -8.97 11.42
CA LYS A 117 -6.45 -10.39 11.41
C LYS A 117 -5.11 -10.66 10.72
N LEU A 118 -4.48 -9.64 10.14
CA LEU A 118 -3.21 -9.78 9.45
C LEU A 118 -2.02 -9.73 10.44
N PRO A 119 -0.94 -10.45 10.16
CA PRO A 119 0.27 -10.46 11.01
C PRO A 119 1.14 -9.22 10.75
N LEU A 120 0.53 -8.03 10.73
CA LEU A 120 1.22 -6.78 10.43
C LEU A 120 2.23 -6.45 11.52
N GLN A 121 3.44 -6.08 11.09
CA GLN A 121 4.54 -5.58 11.92
C GLN A 121 4.83 -4.11 11.64
N VAL A 122 4.50 -3.65 10.44
CA VAL A 122 4.56 -2.26 10.03
C VAL A 122 3.21 -1.90 9.42
N PHE A 123 2.62 -0.79 9.88
CA PHE A 123 1.36 -0.28 9.34
C PHE A 123 1.30 1.23 9.49
N ASP A 124 1.03 1.91 8.39
CA ASP A 124 0.75 3.35 8.38
C ASP A 124 -0.24 3.69 7.26
N VAL A 125 -1.31 4.38 7.61
CA VAL A 125 -2.32 4.91 6.69
C VAL A 125 -2.57 6.40 6.94
N SER A 126 -1.69 7.05 7.67
CA SER A 126 -1.81 8.48 7.98
C SER A 126 -1.79 9.36 6.72
N TYR A 127 -2.25 10.59 6.86
CA TYR A 127 -2.27 11.56 5.75
C TYR A 127 -2.96 11.04 4.49
N ASN A 128 -4.24 10.64 4.65
CA ASN A 128 -5.13 10.16 3.60
C ASN A 128 -6.54 10.74 3.75
N GLN A 129 -7.51 10.20 3.04
CA GLN A 129 -8.92 10.64 3.08
C GLN A 129 -9.85 9.58 3.69
N LEU A 130 -9.30 8.70 4.52
CA LEU A 130 -10.03 7.59 5.13
C LEU A 130 -11.06 8.09 6.17
N CYS A 131 -12.15 7.32 6.31
CA CYS A 131 -13.24 7.65 7.23
C CYS A 131 -13.86 6.39 7.83
N GLY A 132 -14.44 6.50 9.02
CA GLY A 132 -15.14 5.44 9.71
C GLY A 132 -14.33 4.85 10.87
N PRO A 133 -14.87 3.83 11.54
CA PRO A 133 -14.23 3.25 12.69
C PRO A 133 -12.97 2.46 12.33
N ILE A 134 -11.95 2.57 13.17
CA ILE A 134 -10.79 1.69 13.10
C ILE A 134 -11.23 0.30 13.58
N PRO A 135 -10.94 -0.78 12.83
CA PRO A 135 -11.33 -2.14 13.21
C PRO A 135 -10.81 -2.50 14.60
N ALA A 136 -11.70 -2.95 15.47
CA ALA A 136 -11.35 -3.32 16.84
C ALA A 136 -10.39 -4.53 16.89
N GLY A 137 -9.50 -4.56 17.88
CA GLY A 137 -8.56 -5.65 18.10
C GLY A 137 -7.25 -5.18 18.72
N ASN A 138 -6.48 -6.12 19.24
CA ASN A 138 -5.19 -5.78 19.87
C ASN A 138 -4.11 -5.33 18.90
N TRP A 139 -4.31 -5.55 17.60
CA TRP A 139 -3.36 -5.18 16.56
C TRP A 139 -3.08 -3.68 16.51
N VAL A 140 -4.10 -2.85 16.77
CA VAL A 140 -3.97 -1.39 16.72
C VAL A 140 -3.03 -0.85 17.81
N ASN A 141 -2.88 -1.57 18.91
CA ASN A 141 -2.01 -1.15 20.03
C ASN A 141 -0.52 -1.20 19.68
N GLN A 142 -0.17 -1.89 18.58
CA GLN A 142 1.20 -1.97 18.07
C GLN A 142 1.58 -0.71 17.27
N PHE A 143 0.56 0.01 16.76
CA PHE A 143 0.74 1.15 15.85
C PHE A 143 0.15 2.38 16.51
N GLY A 144 0.90 3.26 17.08
CA GLY A 144 0.40 4.46 17.76
C GLY A 144 -0.60 5.29 16.94
N ALA A 145 -1.26 6.24 17.56
CA ALA A 145 -2.26 7.10 16.93
C ALA A 145 -1.75 7.78 15.63
N ASN A 146 -0.45 8.03 15.54
CA ASN A 146 0.17 8.66 14.38
C ASN A 146 -0.04 7.86 13.09
N ALA A 147 -0.03 6.52 13.16
CA ALA A 147 -0.23 5.65 11.99
C ALA A 147 -1.64 5.77 11.36
N PHE A 148 -2.59 6.36 12.08
CA PHE A 148 -3.98 6.56 11.64
C PHE A 148 -4.34 8.04 11.48
N GLY A 149 -3.49 8.93 11.96
CA GLY A 149 -3.74 10.36 12.02
C GLY A 149 -3.87 11.03 10.66
N HIS A 150 -4.34 12.29 10.68
CA HIS A 150 -4.47 13.11 9.47
C HIS A 150 -5.30 12.46 8.37
N ASN A 151 -6.41 11.85 8.74
CA ASN A 151 -7.42 11.32 7.84
C ASN A 151 -8.70 12.16 7.91
N LYS A 152 -9.62 11.96 6.97
CA LYS A 152 -10.84 12.78 6.88
C LYS A 152 -11.73 12.62 8.13
N CYS A 153 -11.98 11.39 8.57
CA CYS A 153 -12.87 11.08 9.71
C CYS A 153 -12.64 9.66 10.26
N LEU A 154 -11.39 9.17 10.32
CA LEU A 154 -11.11 7.96 11.09
C LEU A 154 -11.36 8.20 12.58
N CYS A 155 -11.93 7.22 13.27
CA CYS A 155 -12.27 7.33 14.67
C CYS A 155 -12.18 5.97 15.39
N GLY A 156 -12.24 5.98 16.71
CA GLY A 156 -12.04 4.79 17.54
C GLY A 156 -10.57 4.58 17.89
N SER A 157 -10.29 3.76 18.90
CA SER A 157 -8.92 3.54 19.40
C SER A 157 -7.97 3.18 18.25
N PRO A 158 -6.76 3.77 18.18
CA PRO A 158 -6.12 4.67 19.15
C PRO A 158 -6.47 6.16 18.99
N LEU A 159 -7.39 6.50 18.07
CA LEU A 159 -7.91 7.86 17.90
C LEU A 159 -9.11 8.13 18.84
N ALA A 160 -9.67 9.33 18.74
CA ALA A 160 -10.87 9.71 19.49
C ALA A 160 -12.08 8.81 19.15
N PRO A 161 -13.02 8.60 20.10
CA PRO A 161 -14.24 7.84 19.82
C PRO A 161 -15.03 8.39 18.63
N CYS A 162 -15.72 7.50 17.93
CA CYS A 162 -16.63 7.89 16.86
C CYS A 162 -17.84 8.66 17.45
N LYS A 163 -18.22 9.74 16.78
CA LYS A 163 -19.41 10.54 17.13
C LYS A 163 -20.66 9.92 16.56
#